data_a1fbe78ba40926f2052bb226754a6fd2
#
_entry.id   a1fbe78ba40926f2052bb226754a6fd2
#
_cell.length_a   1.000
_cell.length_b   1.000
_cell.length_c   1.000
_cell.angle_alpha   90.00
_cell.angle_beta   90.00
_cell.angle_gamma   90.00
#
_symmetry.space_group_name_H-M   'P 1'
#
loop_
_entity.id
_entity.type
_entity.pdbx_description
1 polymer ?
#
loop_
_entity_poly.entity_id
_entity_poly.type
_entity_poly.pdbx_seq_one_letter_code
_entity_poly.pdbx_strand_id
1 'polypeptide(L)'
;MCNIVTQRFVKCIQHLKDDNGVKSIRQFALALDYHPQNLNEIIKGNRDVTIELIRAAADEFKFNPTYVFTGEGNMFLEHEDQGTKPTSPLEKILYVPVAAHAGYAEQFQDQQFLTELTYFSLPDYKFQHGTYRCFDIAGDSMEPSLYSGDKVVCSLVDNNNFYSSVRNNLVYVVVTNGGILVKRLINHVMDKQSIELVSDNSYYAPQFLQITEIKEIWTVEVKISPYLPSPKNMRNGFYDEMESMRQVMESQASAIKTLNLTIEKLLRSSRS
;
A
#
# COMPACT_ATOMS: atom_id res chain seq x y z
N MET A 1 29.61 29.05 25.49
CA MET A 1 28.29 28.51 25.88
C MET A 1 28.00 27.30 24.99
N CYS A 2 27.74 26.18 25.61
CA CYS A 2 27.37 24.94 24.93
C CYS A 2 26.05 25.12 24.17
N ASN A 3 25.90 24.53 22.99
CA ASN A 3 24.67 24.64 22.19
C ASN A 3 23.51 23.91 22.87
N ILE A 4 22.27 24.28 22.51
CA ILE A 4 21.05 23.75 23.13
C ILE A 4 20.90 22.23 22.96
N VAL A 5 21.40 21.67 21.85
CA VAL A 5 21.40 20.23 21.56
C VAL A 5 22.26 19.48 22.57
N THR A 6 23.47 20.00 22.86
CA THR A 6 24.37 19.43 23.86
C THR A 6 23.76 19.49 25.27
N GLN A 7 23.09 20.59 25.62
CA GLN A 7 22.42 20.72 26.93
C GLN A 7 21.31 19.65 27.10
N ARG A 8 20.50 19.43 26.08
CA ARG A 8 19.46 18.40 26.09
C ARG A 8 20.05 16.99 26.14
N PHE A 9 21.12 16.74 25.41
CA PHE A 9 21.84 15.46 25.46
C PHE A 9 22.39 15.17 26.86
N VAL A 10 23.02 16.16 27.51
CA VAL A 10 23.52 16.02 28.89
C VAL A 10 22.38 15.78 29.87
N LYS A 11 21.22 16.43 29.65
CA LYS A 11 20.01 16.20 30.46
C LYS A 11 19.51 14.76 30.34
N CYS A 12 19.55 14.15 29.16
CA CYS A 12 19.22 12.74 28.98
C CYS A 12 20.21 11.82 29.74
N ILE A 13 21.50 12.11 29.72
CA ILE A 13 22.49 11.34 30.50
C ILE A 13 22.22 11.42 32.00
N GLN A 14 21.88 12.61 32.52
CA GLN A 14 21.56 12.82 33.94
C GLN A 14 20.34 12.00 34.34
N HIS A 15 19.27 12.07 33.55
CA HIS A 15 18.03 11.31 33.80
C HIS A 15 18.28 9.80 33.78
N LEU A 16 19.05 9.30 32.80
CA LEU A 16 19.42 7.88 32.71
C LEU A 16 20.21 7.40 33.94
N LYS A 17 21.04 8.28 34.51
CA LYS A 17 21.80 8.00 35.74
C LYS A 17 20.88 7.98 36.97
N ASP A 18 19.95 8.94 37.07
CA ASP A 18 19.00 9.04 38.19
C ASP A 18 18.04 7.85 38.22
N ASP A 19 17.66 7.30 37.07
CA ASP A 19 16.82 6.10 36.91
C ASP A 19 17.60 4.78 37.04
N ASN A 20 18.87 4.83 37.49
CA ASN A 20 19.75 3.65 37.58
C ASN A 20 20.00 2.87 36.27
N GLY A 21 19.69 3.46 35.12
CA GLY A 21 20.01 2.86 33.81
C GLY A 21 21.50 2.73 33.53
N VAL A 22 22.33 3.59 34.16
CA VAL A 22 23.80 3.50 34.18
C VAL A 22 24.33 3.88 35.55
N LYS A 23 25.33 3.11 36.02
CA LYS A 23 25.96 3.34 37.34
C LYS A 23 26.91 4.55 37.37
N SER A 24 27.47 4.93 36.22
CA SER A 24 28.38 6.05 36.11
C SER A 24 28.55 6.58 34.71
N ILE A 25 28.97 7.85 34.56
CA ILE A 25 29.30 8.50 33.30
C ILE A 25 30.38 7.70 32.52
N ARG A 26 31.31 7.09 33.26
CA ARG A 26 32.35 6.24 32.66
C ARG A 26 31.76 4.98 32.02
N GLN A 27 30.80 4.35 32.67
CA GLN A 27 30.09 3.19 32.11
C GLN A 27 29.30 3.56 30.84
N PHE A 28 28.61 4.70 30.86
CA PHE A 28 27.94 5.23 29.71
C PHE A 28 28.88 5.46 28.52
N ALA A 29 30.05 6.07 28.76
CA ALA A 29 31.05 6.30 27.72
C ALA A 29 31.60 5.00 27.13
N LEU A 30 31.92 4.01 27.99
CA LEU A 30 32.42 2.71 27.54
C LEU A 30 31.40 1.90 26.74
N ALA A 31 30.13 1.96 27.10
CA ALA A 31 29.06 1.30 26.35
C ALA A 31 28.92 1.86 24.90
N LEU A 32 29.28 3.13 24.71
CA LEU A 32 29.23 3.78 23.39
C LEU A 32 30.56 3.74 22.64
N ASP A 33 31.54 2.98 23.12
CA ASP A 33 32.93 2.99 22.61
C ASP A 33 33.52 4.42 22.50
N TYR A 34 33.13 5.27 23.44
CA TYR A 34 33.51 6.68 23.47
C TYR A 34 34.47 6.98 24.63
N HIS A 35 35.46 7.84 24.39
CA HIS A 35 36.49 8.13 25.40
C HIS A 35 35.92 8.92 26.59
N PRO A 36 36.00 8.42 27.85
CA PRO A 36 35.38 9.06 29.02
C PRO A 36 35.82 10.50 29.28
N GLN A 37 37.04 10.88 28.94
CA GLN A 37 37.53 12.26 29.11
C GLN A 37 36.79 13.21 28.14
N ASN A 38 36.61 12.80 26.88
CA ASN A 38 35.87 13.60 25.90
C ASN A 38 34.41 13.79 26.30
N LEU A 39 33.76 12.75 26.85
CA LEU A 39 32.41 12.85 27.36
C LEU A 39 32.30 13.83 28.53
N ASN A 40 33.29 13.80 29.45
CA ASN A 40 33.33 14.76 30.56
C ASN A 40 33.44 16.22 30.08
N GLU A 41 34.19 16.49 29.00
CA GLU A 41 34.27 17.83 28.41
C GLU A 41 32.93 18.27 27.81
N ILE A 42 32.17 17.36 27.24
CA ILE A 42 30.81 17.61 26.74
C ILE A 42 29.87 17.94 27.94
N ILE A 43 29.94 17.16 29.04
CA ILE A 43 29.11 17.36 30.22
C ILE A 43 29.43 18.69 30.92
N LYS A 44 30.70 19.10 30.94
CA LYS A 44 31.14 20.39 31.47
C LYS A 44 30.80 21.57 30.56
N GLY A 45 30.29 21.31 29.34
CA GLY A 45 29.97 22.34 28.36
C GLY A 45 31.17 22.94 27.63
N ASN A 46 32.33 22.32 27.71
CA ASN A 46 33.56 22.73 27.02
C ASN A 46 33.63 22.25 25.58
N ARG A 47 32.79 21.28 25.23
CA ARG A 47 32.68 20.69 23.88
C ARG A 47 31.23 20.38 23.53
N ASP A 48 30.87 20.55 22.26
CA ASP A 48 29.58 20.15 21.77
C ASP A 48 29.48 18.66 21.46
N VAL A 49 28.29 18.09 21.60
CA VAL A 49 27.99 16.70 21.25
C VAL A 49 28.05 16.52 19.73
N THR A 50 28.60 15.40 19.27
CA THR A 50 28.63 15.05 17.85
C THR A 50 27.41 14.22 17.45
N ILE A 51 27.07 14.25 16.16
CA ILE A 51 25.94 13.49 15.62
C ILE A 51 26.15 11.98 15.81
N GLU A 52 27.40 11.52 15.64
CA GLU A 52 27.77 10.11 15.84
C GLU A 52 27.51 9.66 17.29
N LEU A 53 27.82 10.52 18.27
CA LEU A 53 27.57 10.22 19.68
C LEU A 53 26.07 10.21 20.00
N ILE A 54 25.29 11.13 19.42
CA ILE A 54 23.82 11.13 19.56
C ILE A 54 23.24 9.84 18.96
N ARG A 55 23.72 9.41 17.78
CA ARG A 55 23.29 8.17 17.14
C ARG A 55 23.61 6.96 18.01
N ALA A 56 24.85 6.83 18.47
CA ALA A 56 25.27 5.73 19.34
C ALA A 56 24.43 5.67 20.63
N ALA A 57 24.12 6.82 21.24
CA ALA A 57 23.26 6.91 22.43
C ALA A 57 21.79 6.54 22.11
N ALA A 58 21.30 6.85 20.90
CA ALA A 58 19.97 6.44 20.48
C ALA A 58 19.88 4.91 20.28
N ASP A 59 20.91 4.32 19.70
CA ASP A 59 20.97 2.87 19.45
C ASP A 59 21.08 2.08 20.77
N GLU A 60 22.00 2.47 21.66
CA GLU A 60 22.31 1.73 22.89
C GLU A 60 21.38 2.04 24.07
N PHE A 61 21.09 3.32 24.30
CA PHE A 61 20.34 3.80 25.47
C PHE A 61 18.96 4.34 25.12
N LYS A 62 18.52 4.18 23.86
CA LYS A 62 17.21 4.63 23.40
C LYS A 62 16.97 6.13 23.58
N PHE A 63 18.02 6.94 23.50
CA PHE A 63 17.85 8.39 23.45
C PHE A 63 16.97 8.77 22.25
N ASN A 64 16.01 9.67 22.45
CA ASN A 64 15.18 10.15 21.37
C ASN A 64 15.89 11.28 20.61
N PRO A 65 16.36 11.07 19.38
CA PRO A 65 17.06 12.11 18.62
C PRO A 65 16.17 13.34 18.38
N THR A 66 14.85 13.17 18.18
CA THR A 66 13.91 14.29 18.00
C THR A 66 13.94 15.19 19.24
N TYR A 67 13.83 14.62 20.45
CA TYR A 67 13.95 15.41 21.67
C TYR A 67 15.29 16.13 21.77
N VAL A 68 16.39 15.45 21.47
CA VAL A 68 17.73 16.06 21.56
C VAL A 68 17.85 17.25 20.62
N PHE A 69 17.34 17.17 19.38
CA PHE A 69 17.44 18.25 18.39
C PHE A 69 16.38 19.35 18.60
N THR A 70 15.12 18.98 18.77
CA THR A 70 13.99 19.93 18.79
C THR A 70 13.52 20.30 20.19
N GLY A 71 13.67 19.40 21.16
CA GLY A 71 13.12 19.50 22.51
C GLY A 71 11.68 19.02 22.63
N GLU A 72 11.12 18.47 21.55
CA GLU A 72 9.76 17.95 21.52
C GLU A 72 9.74 16.43 21.73
N GLY A 73 8.70 15.93 22.40
CA GLY A 73 8.53 14.50 22.71
C GLY A 73 9.26 14.04 23.98
N ASN A 74 9.31 12.71 24.18
CA ASN A 74 9.95 12.09 25.34
C ASN A 74 11.48 12.04 25.16
N MET A 75 12.23 12.11 26.27
CA MET A 75 13.72 12.05 26.26
C MET A 75 14.26 10.72 25.76
N PHE A 76 13.53 9.64 25.99
CA PHE A 76 13.88 8.27 25.61
C PHE A 76 12.81 7.71 24.70
N LEU A 77 13.25 6.88 23.75
CA LEU A 77 12.37 5.98 23.00
C LEU A 77 11.95 4.88 23.97
N GLU A 78 10.66 4.64 24.10
CA GLU A 78 10.15 3.58 24.99
C GLU A 78 10.71 2.22 24.54
N HIS A 79 11.11 1.38 25.49
CA HIS A 79 11.52 0.01 25.21
C HIS A 79 10.35 -0.72 24.54
N GLU A 80 10.57 -1.23 23.35
CA GLU A 80 9.70 -2.28 22.81
C GLU A 80 9.92 -3.53 23.68
N ASP A 81 9.15 -3.65 24.77
CA ASP A 81 8.96 -4.93 25.42
C ASP A 81 8.34 -5.88 24.40
N GLN A 82 9.02 -6.98 24.14
CA GLN A 82 8.50 -8.09 23.36
C GLN A 82 7.24 -8.62 24.07
N GLY A 83 6.10 -8.05 23.69
CA GLY A 83 4.81 -8.49 24.25
C GLY A 83 3.73 -7.43 24.38
N THR A 84 4.03 -6.13 24.28
CA THR A 84 3.02 -5.08 24.34
C THR A 84 3.11 -4.20 23.09
N LYS A 85 2.02 -4.13 22.38
CA LYS A 85 1.64 -3.39 21.18
C LYS A 85 2.58 -2.23 20.81
N PRO A 86 3.02 -2.13 19.54
CA PRO A 86 3.71 -0.96 19.04
C PRO A 86 2.81 0.27 19.21
N THR A 87 3.21 1.21 20.06
CA THR A 87 2.61 2.56 20.18
C THR A 87 3.26 3.57 19.24
N SER A 88 3.68 3.14 18.09
CA SER A 88 3.65 3.96 16.89
C SER A 88 2.17 4.03 16.52
N PRO A 89 1.58 5.20 16.28
CA PRO A 89 0.23 5.21 15.72
C PRO A 89 0.34 4.48 14.40
N LEU A 90 0.01 3.16 14.44
CA LEU A 90 -0.18 2.37 13.24
C LEU A 90 -1.09 3.23 12.37
N GLU A 91 -0.61 3.64 11.21
CA GLU A 91 -1.43 4.49 10.37
C GLU A 91 -2.76 3.80 10.15
N LYS A 92 -3.82 4.55 10.49
CA LYS A 92 -5.18 4.07 10.46
C LYS A 92 -5.61 3.94 9.02
N ILE A 93 -5.80 2.72 8.55
CA ILE A 93 -6.40 2.44 7.25
C ILE A 93 -7.90 2.63 7.42
N LEU A 94 -8.45 3.72 6.89
CA LEU A 94 -9.89 3.95 6.93
C LEU A 94 -10.60 2.97 6.02
N TYR A 95 -11.67 2.36 6.54
CA TYR A 95 -12.48 1.39 5.83
C TYR A 95 -13.74 2.04 5.26
N VAL A 96 -13.90 1.94 3.95
CA VAL A 96 -15.01 2.47 3.17
C VAL A 96 -15.88 1.29 2.70
N PRO A 97 -16.92 0.91 3.45
CA PRO A 97 -17.82 -0.16 3.06
C PRO A 97 -18.69 0.24 1.86
N VAL A 98 -19.26 -0.72 1.13
CA VAL A 98 -20.16 -0.46 -0.02
C VAL A 98 -21.24 0.56 0.31
N ALA A 99 -21.84 0.48 1.49
CA ALA A 99 -22.87 1.41 1.95
C ALA A 99 -22.39 2.86 2.04
N ALA A 100 -21.09 3.08 2.22
CA ALA A 100 -20.49 4.41 2.30
C ALA A 100 -19.95 4.93 0.96
N HIS A 101 -19.97 4.14 -0.13
CA HIS A 101 -19.35 4.54 -1.40
C HIS A 101 -19.92 5.83 -1.99
N ALA A 102 -21.24 6.01 -1.96
CA ALA A 102 -21.89 7.23 -2.46
C ALA A 102 -21.50 8.44 -1.60
N GLY A 103 -21.62 8.34 -0.28
CA GLY A 103 -21.24 9.41 0.64
C GLY A 103 -19.74 9.72 0.57
N TYR A 104 -18.89 8.71 0.44
CA TYR A 104 -17.46 8.92 0.29
C TYR A 104 -17.12 9.70 -0.98
N ALA A 105 -17.73 9.36 -2.11
CA ALA A 105 -17.50 10.08 -3.35
C ALA A 105 -17.89 11.57 -3.29
N GLU A 106 -18.85 11.94 -2.43
CA GLU A 106 -19.26 13.32 -2.22
C GLU A 106 -18.44 14.04 -1.15
N GLN A 107 -18.07 13.35 -0.07
CA GLN A 107 -17.51 13.92 1.17
C GLN A 107 -16.10 13.44 1.51
N PHE A 108 -15.34 12.95 0.54
CA PHE A 108 -14.00 12.37 0.75
C PHE A 108 -12.98 13.34 1.40
N GLN A 109 -13.23 14.65 1.37
CA GLN A 109 -12.42 15.69 2.03
C GLN A 109 -13.00 16.15 3.37
N ASP A 110 -14.23 15.75 3.72
CA ASP A 110 -14.84 16.15 4.97
C ASP A 110 -14.27 15.34 6.14
N GLN A 111 -13.56 16.03 7.03
CA GLN A 111 -12.93 15.44 8.22
C GLN A 111 -13.98 14.81 9.15
N GLN A 112 -15.17 15.40 9.28
CA GLN A 112 -16.22 14.87 10.13
C GLN A 112 -16.71 13.53 9.60
N PHE A 113 -17.00 13.44 8.30
CA PHE A 113 -17.37 12.19 7.65
C PHE A 113 -16.28 11.12 7.78
N LEU A 114 -15.02 11.47 7.58
CA LEU A 114 -13.91 10.53 7.68
C LEU A 114 -13.71 9.99 9.11
N THR A 115 -14.03 10.77 10.15
CA THR A 115 -13.93 10.31 11.55
C THR A 115 -15.04 9.33 11.93
N GLU A 116 -16.16 9.30 11.22
CA GLU A 116 -17.25 8.34 11.43
C GLU A 116 -16.95 6.97 10.82
N LEU A 117 -16.02 6.90 9.87
CA LEU A 117 -15.60 5.64 9.27
C LEU A 117 -14.79 4.79 10.25
N THR A 118 -15.01 3.48 10.23
CA THR A 118 -14.18 2.55 10.99
C THR A 118 -12.78 2.47 10.39
N TYR A 119 -11.81 2.06 11.20
CA TYR A 119 -10.43 1.89 10.75
C TYR A 119 -9.82 0.62 11.34
N PHE A 120 -8.79 0.12 10.69
CA PHE A 120 -7.94 -0.97 11.16
C PHE A 120 -6.49 -0.69 10.78
N SER A 121 -5.57 -1.55 11.23
CA SER A 121 -4.14 -1.43 10.93
C SER A 121 -3.62 -2.77 10.40
N LEU A 122 -2.63 -2.72 9.53
CA LEU A 122 -1.88 -3.89 9.08
C LEU A 122 -0.47 -3.84 9.67
N PRO A 123 0.09 -4.98 10.12
CA PRO A 123 1.38 -5.03 10.82
C PRO A 123 2.61 -4.84 9.92
N ASP A 124 2.42 -4.83 8.59
CA ASP A 124 3.52 -4.67 7.64
C ASP A 124 4.05 -3.23 7.66
N TYR A 125 5.38 -3.07 7.66
CA TYR A 125 6.07 -1.77 7.63
C TYR A 125 5.62 -0.86 6.48
N LYS A 126 5.24 -1.45 5.35
CA LYS A 126 4.69 -0.72 4.20
C LYS A 126 3.51 0.17 4.56
N PHE A 127 2.67 -0.27 5.52
CA PHE A 127 1.46 0.45 5.93
C PHE A 127 1.67 1.37 7.14
N GLN A 128 2.91 1.56 7.56
CA GLN A 128 3.25 2.47 8.66
C GLN A 128 3.48 3.91 8.19
N HIS A 129 3.61 4.14 6.88
CA HIS A 129 3.88 5.45 6.30
C HIS A 129 3.09 5.63 5.01
N GLY A 130 2.28 6.68 4.94
CA GLY A 130 1.48 7.02 3.76
C GLY A 130 -0.03 7.04 4.03
N THR A 131 -0.81 7.49 3.08
CA THR A 131 -2.27 7.54 3.19
C THR A 131 -2.89 6.31 2.57
N TYR A 132 -3.58 5.51 3.37
CA TYR A 132 -4.22 4.27 2.95
C TYR A 132 -5.73 4.31 3.17
N ARG A 133 -6.46 3.64 2.27
CA ARG A 133 -7.90 3.36 2.37
C ARG A 133 -8.15 1.90 2.05
N CYS A 134 -9.20 1.35 2.65
CA CYS A 134 -9.68 0.03 2.32
C CYS A 134 -11.08 0.15 1.76
N PHE A 135 -11.30 -0.35 0.55
CA PHE A 135 -12.59 -0.32 -0.11
C PHE A 135 -13.16 -1.73 -0.25
N ASP A 136 -14.47 -1.87 -0.07
CA ASP A 136 -15.18 -3.08 -0.44
C ASP A 136 -15.32 -3.17 -1.95
N ILE A 137 -15.26 -4.39 -2.48
CA ILE A 137 -15.55 -4.68 -3.88
C ILE A 137 -17.04 -5.06 -4.01
N ALA A 138 -17.73 -4.36 -4.89
CA ALA A 138 -19.10 -4.68 -5.29
C ALA A 138 -19.17 -4.94 -6.80
N GLY A 139 -19.94 -5.95 -7.20
CA GLY A 139 -20.07 -6.36 -8.60
C GLY A 139 -18.98 -7.33 -9.05
N ASP A 140 -19.05 -7.69 -10.33
CA ASP A 140 -18.29 -8.78 -10.96
C ASP A 140 -17.35 -8.32 -12.09
N SER A 141 -17.27 -7.01 -12.32
CA SER A 141 -16.51 -6.46 -13.45
C SER A 141 -14.98 -6.72 -13.38
N MET A 142 -14.47 -7.04 -12.21
CA MET A 142 -13.06 -7.36 -12.00
C MET A 142 -12.79 -8.85 -11.76
N GLU A 143 -13.79 -9.71 -12.00
CA GLU A 143 -13.58 -11.16 -11.98
C GLU A 143 -12.70 -11.61 -13.15
N PRO A 144 -11.82 -12.59 -12.94
CA PRO A 144 -11.61 -13.39 -11.73
C PRO A 144 -10.61 -12.77 -10.72
N SER A 145 -10.04 -11.59 -10.98
CA SER A 145 -9.02 -10.98 -10.11
C SER A 145 -9.60 -10.54 -8.76
N LEU A 146 -10.78 -9.94 -8.77
CA LEU A 146 -11.50 -9.49 -7.58
C LEU A 146 -12.96 -9.96 -7.66
N TYR A 147 -13.46 -10.51 -6.57
CA TYR A 147 -14.85 -10.95 -6.43
C TYR A 147 -15.65 -9.98 -5.57
N SER A 148 -16.95 -9.93 -5.77
CA SER A 148 -17.84 -9.20 -4.88
C SER A 148 -17.70 -9.69 -3.44
N GLY A 149 -17.51 -8.78 -2.48
CA GLY A 149 -17.23 -9.08 -1.07
C GLY A 149 -15.71 -9.11 -0.73
N ASP A 150 -14.82 -9.06 -1.72
CA ASP A 150 -13.40 -8.82 -1.45
C ASP A 150 -13.21 -7.39 -0.92
N LYS A 151 -12.11 -7.18 -0.22
CA LYS A 151 -11.65 -5.87 0.23
C LYS A 151 -10.28 -5.58 -0.38
N VAL A 152 -10.06 -4.32 -0.77
CA VAL A 152 -8.76 -3.90 -1.29
C VAL A 152 -8.20 -2.77 -0.45
N VAL A 153 -6.95 -2.94 0.01
CA VAL A 153 -6.20 -1.89 0.67
C VAL A 153 -5.40 -1.15 -0.38
N CYS A 154 -5.55 0.16 -0.39
CA CYS A 154 -5.02 1.01 -1.45
C CYS A 154 -4.20 2.17 -0.89
N SER A 155 -3.16 2.57 -1.62
CA SER A 155 -2.36 3.78 -1.38
C SER A 155 -2.84 4.93 -2.27
N LEU A 156 -2.88 6.15 -1.72
CA LEU A 156 -3.28 7.34 -2.47
C LEU A 156 -2.24 7.67 -3.54
N VAL A 157 -2.70 7.91 -4.76
CA VAL A 157 -1.88 8.47 -5.84
C VAL A 157 -1.91 9.99 -5.73
N ASP A 158 -0.75 10.63 -5.72
CA ASP A 158 -0.66 12.09 -5.62
C ASP A 158 -1.33 12.76 -6.84
N ASN A 159 -2.34 13.58 -6.54
CA ASN A 159 -3.14 14.29 -7.54
C ASN A 159 -2.30 15.27 -8.40
N ASN A 160 -1.20 15.78 -7.85
CA ASN A 160 -0.33 16.71 -8.58
C ASN A 160 0.50 16.02 -9.67
N ASN A 161 0.53 14.68 -9.69
CA ASN A 161 1.42 13.89 -10.52
C ASN A 161 0.75 12.69 -11.19
N PHE A 162 -0.55 12.75 -11.49
CA PHE A 162 -1.30 11.67 -12.17
C PHE A 162 -0.57 11.14 -13.43
N TYR A 163 0.07 12.06 -14.17
CA TYR A 163 0.74 11.78 -15.43
C TYR A 163 1.86 10.74 -15.32
N SER A 164 2.59 10.75 -14.20
CA SER A 164 3.73 9.85 -13.98
C SER A 164 3.46 8.72 -12.98
N SER A 165 2.43 8.87 -12.14
CA SER A 165 2.17 7.95 -11.04
C SER A 165 1.24 6.79 -11.43
N VAL A 166 0.35 6.99 -12.42
CA VAL A 166 -0.54 5.93 -12.91
C VAL A 166 0.23 5.01 -13.89
N ARG A 167 0.46 3.78 -13.46
CA ARG A 167 1.12 2.73 -14.27
C ARG A 167 0.06 1.89 -14.98
N ASN A 168 0.32 1.60 -16.26
CA ASN A 168 -0.60 0.80 -17.07
C ASN A 168 -0.79 -0.63 -16.53
N ASN A 169 -2.00 -1.14 -16.68
CA ASN A 169 -2.41 -2.50 -16.33
C ASN A 169 -2.41 -2.85 -14.84
N LEU A 170 -2.13 -1.90 -13.93
CA LEU A 170 -2.37 -2.11 -12.51
C LEU A 170 -3.82 -1.84 -12.16
N VAL A 171 -4.27 -2.42 -11.06
CA VAL A 171 -5.64 -2.23 -10.53
C VAL A 171 -5.66 -1.00 -9.65
N TYR A 172 -6.66 -0.16 -9.87
CA TYR A 172 -6.89 1.07 -9.12
C TYR A 172 -8.34 1.18 -8.66
N VAL A 173 -8.53 1.88 -7.57
CA VAL A 173 -9.82 2.43 -7.15
C VAL A 173 -9.85 3.88 -7.60
N VAL A 174 -10.86 4.25 -8.38
CA VAL A 174 -11.05 5.60 -8.92
C VAL A 174 -12.32 6.20 -8.32
N VAL A 175 -12.17 7.31 -7.63
CA VAL A 175 -13.29 8.08 -7.06
C VAL A 175 -13.68 9.16 -8.05
N THR A 176 -14.94 9.16 -8.46
CA THR A 176 -15.51 10.10 -9.43
C THR A 176 -16.76 10.78 -8.88
N ASN A 177 -17.33 11.72 -9.63
CA ASN A 177 -18.64 12.28 -9.29
C ASN A 177 -19.79 11.24 -9.32
N GLY A 178 -19.62 10.17 -10.12
CA GLY A 178 -20.61 9.10 -10.25
C GLY A 178 -20.46 7.97 -9.25
N GLY A 179 -19.43 8.01 -8.38
CA GLY A 179 -19.17 6.97 -7.39
C GLY A 179 -17.73 6.41 -7.44
N ILE A 180 -17.56 5.22 -6.89
CA ILE A 180 -16.28 4.52 -6.79
C ILE A 180 -16.24 3.40 -7.84
N LEU A 181 -15.19 3.38 -8.63
CA LEU A 181 -14.92 2.39 -9.67
C LEU A 181 -13.63 1.63 -9.36
N VAL A 182 -13.60 0.33 -9.59
CA VAL A 182 -12.38 -0.47 -9.48
C VAL A 182 -12.09 -1.07 -10.84
N LYS A 183 -10.95 -0.71 -11.44
CA LYS A 183 -10.57 -1.08 -12.81
C LYS A 183 -9.05 -1.16 -12.96
N ARG A 184 -8.61 -1.79 -14.04
CA ARG A 184 -7.24 -1.55 -14.54
C ARG A 184 -7.20 -0.25 -15.30
N LEU A 185 -6.15 0.52 -15.08
CA LEU A 185 -5.99 1.79 -15.77
C LEU A 185 -4.96 1.68 -16.90
N ILE A 186 -5.28 2.34 -18.03
CA ILE A 186 -4.34 2.64 -19.09
C ILE A 186 -4.27 4.15 -19.22
N ASN A 187 -3.07 4.68 -19.09
CA ASN A 187 -2.83 6.12 -19.01
C ASN A 187 -2.69 6.72 -20.41
N HIS A 188 -3.68 7.52 -20.82
CA HIS A 188 -3.68 8.32 -22.05
C HIS A 188 -3.63 9.82 -21.77
N VAL A 189 -3.17 10.20 -20.58
CA VAL A 189 -3.25 11.58 -20.10
C VAL A 189 -2.45 12.54 -21.00
N MET A 190 -1.27 12.13 -21.45
CA MET A 190 -0.42 12.96 -22.30
C MET A 190 -1.01 13.22 -23.68
N ASP A 191 -1.76 12.26 -24.23
CA ASP A 191 -2.27 12.34 -25.60
C ASP A 191 -3.73 12.82 -25.66
N LYS A 192 -4.57 12.38 -24.70
CA LYS A 192 -6.03 12.56 -24.74
C LYS A 192 -6.63 13.19 -23.50
N GLN A 193 -5.82 13.52 -22.48
CA GLN A 193 -6.26 13.99 -21.16
C GLN A 193 -7.31 13.04 -20.51
N SER A 194 -7.19 11.77 -20.78
CA SER A 194 -8.12 10.74 -20.34
C SER A 194 -7.38 9.51 -19.80
N ILE A 195 -8.09 8.72 -19.02
CA ILE A 195 -7.65 7.40 -18.55
C ILE A 195 -8.67 6.40 -19.08
N GLU A 196 -8.16 5.29 -19.63
CA GLU A 196 -8.98 4.17 -20.05
C GLU A 196 -9.14 3.20 -18.87
N LEU A 197 -10.37 2.85 -18.57
CA LEU A 197 -10.78 1.95 -17.52
C LEU A 197 -11.09 0.59 -18.13
N VAL A 198 -10.28 -0.42 -17.81
CA VAL A 198 -10.41 -1.78 -18.34
C VAL A 198 -10.86 -2.72 -17.23
N SER A 199 -11.89 -3.50 -17.51
CA SER A 199 -12.39 -4.56 -16.64
C SER A 199 -11.63 -5.86 -16.89
N ASP A 200 -11.39 -6.67 -15.84
CA ASP A 200 -10.83 -8.00 -16.01
C ASP A 200 -11.89 -8.97 -16.58
N ASN A 201 -13.15 -8.73 -16.31
CA ASN A 201 -14.26 -9.45 -16.88
C ASN A 201 -14.57 -8.93 -18.30
N SER A 202 -14.34 -9.78 -19.31
CA SER A 202 -14.48 -9.44 -20.73
C SER A 202 -15.91 -9.09 -21.19
N TYR A 203 -16.94 -9.33 -20.36
CA TYR A 203 -18.29 -8.87 -20.63
C TYR A 203 -18.45 -7.36 -20.54
N TYR A 204 -17.52 -6.66 -19.90
CA TYR A 204 -17.53 -5.22 -19.73
C TYR A 204 -16.57 -4.54 -20.70
N ALA A 205 -17.12 -3.72 -21.59
CA ALA A 205 -16.29 -2.95 -22.53
C ALA A 205 -15.45 -1.90 -21.80
N PRO A 206 -14.26 -1.58 -22.31
CA PRO A 206 -13.44 -0.48 -21.78
C PRO A 206 -14.20 0.87 -21.83
N GLN A 207 -13.94 1.73 -20.84
CA GLN A 207 -14.54 3.05 -20.73
C GLN A 207 -13.45 4.10 -20.63
N PHE A 208 -13.70 5.30 -21.17
CA PHE A 208 -12.77 6.42 -21.06
C PHE A 208 -13.33 7.43 -20.06
N LEU A 209 -12.47 7.87 -19.15
CA LEU A 209 -12.78 8.86 -18.14
C LEU A 209 -11.87 10.08 -18.34
N GLN A 210 -12.45 11.28 -18.39
CA GLN A 210 -11.68 12.50 -18.44
C GLN A 210 -11.04 12.78 -17.09
N ILE A 211 -9.85 13.37 -17.08
CA ILE A 211 -9.12 13.69 -15.82
C ILE A 211 -9.95 14.58 -14.92
N THR A 212 -10.74 15.49 -15.49
CA THR A 212 -11.60 16.42 -14.76
C THR A 212 -12.74 15.76 -13.98
N GLU A 213 -13.08 14.51 -14.31
CA GLU A 213 -14.12 13.73 -13.62
C GLU A 213 -13.55 12.95 -12.43
N ILE A 214 -12.23 12.87 -12.32
CA ILE A 214 -11.52 12.09 -11.29
C ILE A 214 -11.28 12.98 -10.07
N LYS A 215 -11.71 12.51 -8.91
CA LYS A 215 -11.49 13.14 -7.61
C LYS A 215 -10.24 12.57 -6.91
N GLU A 216 -10.15 11.24 -6.86
CA GLU A 216 -9.03 10.52 -6.27
C GLU A 216 -8.73 9.26 -7.08
N ILE A 217 -7.44 8.89 -7.10
CA ILE A 217 -6.97 7.59 -7.59
C ILE A 217 -6.20 6.90 -6.46
N TRP A 218 -6.49 5.62 -6.27
CA TRP A 218 -5.87 4.78 -5.26
C TRP A 218 -5.28 3.54 -5.91
N THR A 219 -4.00 3.27 -5.71
CA THR A 219 -3.34 2.05 -6.19
C THR A 219 -3.71 0.89 -5.27
N VAL A 220 -4.21 -0.20 -5.83
CA VAL A 220 -4.48 -1.42 -5.05
C VAL A 220 -3.17 -2.09 -4.67
N GLU A 221 -2.95 -2.27 -3.36
CA GLU A 221 -1.73 -2.82 -2.78
C GLU A 221 -1.92 -4.23 -2.22
N VAL A 222 -3.08 -4.50 -1.62
CA VAL A 222 -3.42 -5.78 -1.01
C VAL A 222 -4.88 -6.11 -1.26
N LYS A 223 -5.14 -7.36 -1.54
CA LYS A 223 -6.48 -7.95 -1.58
C LYS A 223 -6.71 -8.78 -0.31
N ILE A 224 -7.83 -8.57 0.34
CA ILE A 224 -8.33 -9.38 1.46
C ILE A 224 -9.61 -10.03 0.96
N SER A 225 -9.61 -11.37 0.87
CA SER A 225 -10.76 -12.12 0.36
C SER A 225 -11.36 -12.99 1.46
N PRO A 226 -12.69 -12.97 1.64
CA PRO A 226 -13.38 -13.91 2.49
C PRO A 226 -13.46 -15.30 1.85
N TYR A 227 -13.12 -15.41 0.56
CA TYR A 227 -13.24 -16.66 -0.18
C TYR A 227 -11.92 -17.42 -0.15
N LEU A 228 -11.98 -18.65 0.33
CA LEU A 228 -10.92 -19.64 0.19
C LEU A 228 -11.35 -20.63 -0.91
N PRO A 229 -10.81 -20.53 -2.13
CA PRO A 229 -11.19 -21.41 -3.20
C PRO A 229 -10.87 -22.86 -2.85
N SER A 230 -11.84 -23.76 -3.02
CA SER A 230 -11.61 -25.19 -2.83
C SER A 230 -10.69 -25.72 -3.93
N PRO A 231 -9.72 -26.61 -3.64
CA PRO A 231 -8.88 -27.22 -4.65
C PRO A 231 -9.66 -27.97 -5.75
N LYS A 232 -10.88 -28.44 -5.43
CA LYS A 232 -11.78 -29.05 -6.43
C LYS A 232 -12.32 -28.02 -7.40
N ASN A 233 -12.69 -26.84 -6.94
CA ASN A 233 -13.23 -25.80 -7.82
C ASN A 233 -12.14 -25.19 -8.73
N MET A 234 -10.91 -25.06 -8.23
CA MET A 234 -9.79 -24.64 -9.10
C MET A 234 -9.48 -25.64 -10.22
N ARG A 235 -9.53 -26.94 -9.92
CA ARG A 235 -9.30 -27.98 -10.93
C ARG A 235 -10.45 -28.05 -11.92
N ASN A 236 -11.69 -28.05 -11.45
CA ASN A 236 -12.86 -28.18 -12.31
C ASN A 236 -12.97 -27.00 -13.30
N GLY A 237 -12.79 -25.75 -12.87
CA GLY A 237 -12.85 -24.60 -13.77
C GLY A 237 -11.83 -24.67 -14.92
N PHE A 238 -10.59 -25.05 -14.64
CA PHE A 238 -9.56 -25.22 -15.66
C PHE A 238 -9.83 -26.41 -16.59
N TYR A 239 -10.27 -27.54 -16.04
CA TYR A 239 -10.63 -28.72 -16.85
C TYR A 239 -11.86 -28.48 -17.71
N ASP A 240 -12.88 -27.79 -17.20
CA ASP A 240 -14.11 -27.46 -17.95
C ASP A 240 -13.78 -26.48 -19.09
N GLU A 241 -12.90 -25.52 -18.87
CA GLU A 241 -12.44 -24.59 -19.92
C GLU A 241 -11.62 -25.31 -21.00
N MET A 242 -10.68 -26.17 -20.60
CA MET A 242 -9.92 -27.01 -21.53
C MET A 242 -10.82 -27.96 -22.33
N GLU A 243 -11.80 -28.60 -21.71
CA GLU A 243 -12.72 -29.51 -22.37
C GLU A 243 -13.63 -28.75 -23.35
N SER A 244 -14.11 -27.56 -23.01
CA SER A 244 -14.86 -26.70 -23.92
C SER A 244 -14.02 -26.26 -25.14
N MET A 245 -12.77 -25.85 -24.93
CA MET A 245 -11.82 -25.57 -26.02
C MET A 245 -11.59 -26.80 -26.94
N ARG A 246 -11.41 -27.98 -26.36
CA ARG A 246 -11.23 -29.22 -27.09
C ARG A 246 -12.45 -29.50 -27.98
N GLN A 247 -13.66 -29.38 -27.46
CA GLN A 247 -14.91 -29.57 -28.22
C GLN A 247 -15.02 -28.60 -29.39
N VAL A 248 -14.68 -27.32 -29.19
CA VAL A 248 -14.64 -26.34 -30.28
C VAL A 248 -13.65 -26.70 -31.35
N MET A 249 -12.44 -27.12 -30.98
CA MET A 249 -11.40 -27.54 -31.93
C MET A 249 -11.81 -28.81 -32.73
N GLU A 250 -12.43 -29.78 -32.06
CA GLU A 250 -12.96 -31.01 -32.74
C GLU A 250 -14.08 -30.67 -33.71
N SER A 251 -14.98 -29.75 -33.33
CA SER A 251 -16.05 -29.27 -34.22
C SER A 251 -15.50 -28.55 -35.45
N GLN A 252 -14.51 -27.66 -35.26
CA GLN A 252 -13.84 -26.97 -36.39
C GLN A 252 -13.10 -27.93 -37.30
N ALA A 253 -12.39 -28.90 -36.76
CA ALA A 253 -11.69 -29.94 -37.55
C ALA A 253 -12.66 -30.78 -38.38
N SER A 254 -13.82 -31.13 -37.81
CA SER A 254 -14.90 -31.83 -38.52
C SER A 254 -15.48 -31.01 -39.68
N ALA A 255 -15.74 -29.71 -39.43
CA ALA A 255 -16.24 -28.81 -40.49
C ALA A 255 -15.24 -28.63 -41.63
N ILE A 256 -13.95 -28.49 -41.33
CA ILE A 256 -12.86 -28.40 -42.33
C ILE A 256 -12.81 -29.67 -43.17
N LYS A 257 -12.91 -30.85 -42.54
CA LYS A 257 -12.92 -32.13 -43.24
C LYS A 257 -14.12 -32.25 -44.20
N THR A 258 -15.29 -31.81 -43.76
CA THR A 258 -16.50 -31.83 -44.59
C THR A 258 -16.39 -30.87 -45.77
N LEU A 259 -15.85 -29.67 -45.55
CA LEU A 259 -15.59 -28.69 -46.60
C LEU A 259 -14.61 -29.24 -47.66
N ASN A 260 -13.50 -29.84 -47.23
CA ASN A 260 -12.52 -30.45 -48.15
C ASN A 260 -13.13 -31.55 -49.01
N LEU A 261 -13.95 -32.45 -48.42
CA LEU A 261 -14.67 -33.48 -49.18
C LEU A 261 -15.67 -32.88 -50.17
N THR A 262 -16.31 -31.79 -49.85
CA THR A 262 -17.23 -31.09 -50.74
C THR A 262 -16.49 -30.44 -51.91
N ILE A 263 -15.36 -29.80 -51.64
CA ILE A 263 -14.48 -29.21 -52.68
C ILE A 263 -13.98 -30.30 -53.64
N GLU A 264 -13.51 -31.44 -53.12
CA GLU A 264 -13.07 -32.56 -53.96
C GLU A 264 -14.17 -33.08 -54.86
N LYS A 265 -15.41 -33.19 -54.35
CA LYS A 265 -16.57 -33.60 -55.15
C LYS A 265 -16.88 -32.60 -56.29
N LEU A 266 -16.85 -31.29 -55.95
CA LEU A 266 -17.09 -30.25 -56.95
C LEU A 266 -16.00 -30.20 -58.04
N LEU A 267 -14.73 -30.39 -57.66
CA LEU A 267 -13.63 -30.44 -58.61
C LEU A 267 -13.71 -31.66 -59.57
N ARG A 268 -14.21 -32.80 -59.09
CA ARG A 268 -14.45 -33.96 -59.91
C ARG A 268 -15.63 -33.80 -60.91
N SER A 269 -16.72 -33.12 -60.45
CA SER A 269 -17.88 -32.85 -61.31
C SER A 269 -17.65 -31.76 -62.37
N SER A 270 -16.63 -30.92 -62.19
CA SER A 270 -16.28 -29.85 -63.14
C SER A 270 -15.29 -30.38 -64.26
N ARG A 271 -14.77 -31.61 -64.13
CA ARG A 271 -13.86 -32.25 -65.08
C ARG A 271 -14.52 -33.29 -65.96
N SER A 272 -15.79 -33.58 -65.77
CA SER A 272 -16.61 -34.44 -66.68
C SER A 272 -17.59 -33.53 -67.47
#